data_b9167c35cdab34e64705870e95d82364
#
_entry.id   b9167c35cdab34e64705870e95d82364
#
_cell.length_a   1.000
_cell.length_b   1.000
_cell.length_c   1.000
_cell.angle_alpha   90.00
_cell.angle_beta   90.00
_cell.angle_gamma   90.00
#
_symmetry.space_group_name_H-M   'P 1'
#
loop_
_entity.id
_entity.type
_entity.pdbx_description
1 polymer ?
#
loop_
_entity_poly.entity_id
_entity_poly.type
_entity_poly.pdbx_seq_one_letter_code
_entity_poly.pdbx_strand_id
1 'polypeptide(L)'
;MKQNKIKGIKISYYNKIKYKKEREYIFKKFDFDKELAILYSSGTTGKPKCICHRAGGVLLQHLKEHKLHCDVKEGDNVFYFTTCGWMMWNWLMTFLASKASIVLFDGFPMHKRNDLLFKIAEKEKISLFGISAKYIDQLKKLNLKIKNKYKLNYLKIICSTGSPLSSDGFDYVYKNIKKNVHLASIAGGTDLVSCFVLGLSLIHI
;
A
#
# COMPACT_ATOMS: atom_id res chain seq x y z
N MET A 1 -31.71 7.41 -2.51
CA MET A 1 -30.90 7.11 -3.69
C MET A 1 -31.69 6.22 -4.63
N LYS A 2 -31.96 6.67 -5.87
CA LYS A 2 -32.63 5.86 -6.89
C LYS A 2 -31.74 4.68 -7.26
N GLN A 3 -32.32 3.48 -7.28
CA GLN A 3 -31.63 2.28 -7.74
C GLN A 3 -31.39 2.39 -9.26
N ASN A 4 -30.16 2.62 -9.67
CA ASN A 4 -29.80 2.50 -11.08
C ASN A 4 -29.78 0.99 -11.45
N LYS A 5 -30.83 0.55 -12.12
CA LYS A 5 -30.86 -0.82 -12.69
C LYS A 5 -30.09 -0.79 -14.01
N ILE A 6 -28.97 -1.45 -14.05
CA ILE A 6 -28.25 -1.74 -15.31
C ILE A 6 -28.81 -3.06 -15.85
N LYS A 7 -29.31 -3.03 -17.09
CA LYS A 7 -29.91 -4.22 -17.73
C LYS A 7 -28.89 -5.37 -17.78
N GLY A 8 -29.26 -6.53 -17.26
CA GLY A 8 -28.39 -7.71 -17.25
C GLY A 8 -27.38 -7.81 -16.09
N ILE A 9 -27.32 -6.79 -15.19
CA ILE A 9 -26.40 -6.80 -14.05
C ILE A 9 -27.18 -6.84 -12.74
N LYS A 10 -26.85 -7.83 -11.90
CA LYS A 10 -27.39 -7.91 -10.53
C LYS A 10 -26.55 -7.01 -9.62
N ILE A 11 -27.11 -5.90 -9.17
CA ILE A 11 -26.46 -4.99 -8.25
C ILE A 11 -26.82 -5.37 -6.81
N SER A 12 -25.83 -5.59 -5.96
CA SER A 12 -25.99 -5.81 -4.53
C SER A 12 -25.21 -4.74 -3.76
N TYR A 13 -25.86 -4.13 -2.77
CA TYR A 13 -25.19 -3.16 -1.90
C TYR A 13 -24.49 -3.90 -0.75
N TYR A 14 -23.25 -3.52 -0.46
CA TYR A 14 -22.43 -4.17 0.56
C TYR A 14 -23.13 -4.29 1.92
N ASN A 15 -23.78 -3.23 2.37
CA ASN A 15 -24.52 -3.19 3.63
C ASN A 15 -25.79 -4.07 3.66
N LYS A 16 -26.23 -4.59 2.50
CA LYS A 16 -27.35 -5.53 2.37
C LYS A 16 -26.89 -6.97 2.21
N ILE A 17 -25.58 -7.21 2.10
CA ILE A 17 -25.02 -8.55 2.04
C ILE A 17 -25.09 -9.14 3.45
N LYS A 18 -26.04 -10.02 3.69
CA LYS A 18 -26.08 -10.81 4.93
C LYS A 18 -24.96 -11.83 4.87
N TYR A 19 -24.06 -11.77 5.85
CA TYR A 19 -23.08 -12.84 6.03
C TYR A 19 -23.85 -14.17 6.24
N LYS A 20 -23.73 -15.07 5.29
CA LYS A 20 -24.16 -16.44 5.48
C LYS A 20 -23.18 -17.09 6.46
N LYS A 21 -23.70 -18.02 7.30
CA LYS A 21 -22.89 -18.83 8.22
C LYS A 21 -21.54 -19.18 7.60
N GLU A 22 -20.46 -18.99 8.35
CA GLU A 22 -19.11 -19.35 7.93
C GLU A 22 -19.12 -20.75 7.33
N ARG A 23 -18.76 -20.84 6.07
CA ARG A 23 -18.45 -22.11 5.43
C ARG A 23 -16.95 -22.26 5.50
N GLU A 24 -16.50 -23.45 5.88
CA GLU A 24 -15.09 -23.78 5.77
C GLU A 24 -14.65 -23.53 4.31
N TYR A 25 -13.68 -22.63 4.15
CA TYR A 25 -13.17 -22.27 2.82
C TYR A 25 -11.98 -23.18 2.50
N ILE A 26 -12.14 -24.00 1.48
CA ILE A 26 -11.06 -24.86 0.99
C ILE A 26 -10.24 -24.07 -0.02
N PHE A 27 -9.00 -23.72 0.36
CA PHE A 27 -8.07 -23.08 -0.55
C PHE A 27 -7.61 -24.03 -1.64
N LYS A 28 -7.79 -23.63 -2.90
CA LYS A 28 -7.26 -24.39 -4.03
C LYS A 28 -5.73 -24.25 -4.05
N LYS A 29 -5.06 -25.38 -4.23
CA LYS A 29 -3.62 -25.40 -4.49
C LYS A 29 -3.38 -25.09 -5.96
N PHE A 30 -2.34 -24.32 -6.22
CA PHE A 30 -1.88 -23.96 -7.56
C PHE A 30 -0.39 -24.22 -7.69
N ASP A 31 0.06 -24.47 -8.91
CA ASP A 31 1.48 -24.59 -9.21
C ASP A 31 2.19 -23.25 -8.97
N PHE A 32 3.49 -23.34 -8.68
CA PHE A 32 4.33 -22.16 -8.44
C PHE A 32 4.27 -21.16 -9.60
N ASP A 33 4.27 -21.68 -10.83
CA ASP A 33 4.26 -20.90 -12.06
C ASP A 33 2.85 -20.50 -12.54
N LYS A 34 1.81 -20.69 -11.71
CA LYS A 34 0.47 -20.25 -12.05
C LYS A 34 0.44 -18.74 -12.29
N GLU A 35 -0.15 -18.32 -13.40
CA GLU A 35 -0.36 -16.91 -13.71
C GLU A 35 -1.20 -16.23 -12.64
N LEU A 36 -0.69 -15.11 -12.12
CA LEU A 36 -1.34 -14.32 -11.08
C LEU A 36 -1.97 -13.05 -11.61
N ALA A 37 -1.19 -12.27 -12.34
CA ALA A 37 -1.60 -10.96 -12.81
C ALA A 37 -0.88 -10.57 -14.11
N ILE A 38 -1.57 -9.83 -14.98
CA ILE A 38 -0.98 -9.17 -16.11
C ILE A 38 -0.91 -7.68 -15.80
N LEU A 39 0.31 -7.14 -15.76
CA LEU A 39 0.56 -5.74 -15.54
C LEU A 39 1.10 -5.09 -16.81
N TYR A 40 0.82 -3.81 -16.97
CA TYR A 40 1.24 -3.06 -18.14
C TYR A 40 2.35 -2.09 -17.76
N SER A 41 3.47 -2.13 -18.47
CA SER A 41 4.49 -1.09 -18.37
C SER A 41 4.31 -0.08 -19.50
N SER A 42 4.42 1.21 -19.19
CA SER A 42 4.52 2.25 -20.22
C SER A 42 5.90 2.14 -20.88
N GLY A 43 5.96 1.50 -22.03
CA GLY A 43 7.18 1.48 -22.84
C GLY A 43 7.58 2.91 -23.26
N THR A 44 8.85 3.25 -23.14
CA THR A 44 9.39 4.56 -23.56
C THR A 44 9.31 4.77 -25.07
N THR A 45 9.08 3.72 -25.85
CA THR A 45 9.22 3.73 -27.32
C THR A 45 8.12 3.01 -28.09
N GLY A 46 6.94 2.74 -27.49
CA GLY A 46 5.90 2.01 -28.19
C GLY A 46 4.66 1.69 -27.36
N LYS A 47 3.91 0.68 -27.81
CA LYS A 47 2.73 0.19 -27.09
C LYS A 47 3.12 -0.36 -25.72
N PRO A 48 2.26 -0.22 -24.70
CA PRO A 48 2.50 -0.80 -23.38
C PRO A 48 2.80 -2.30 -23.47
N LYS A 49 3.80 -2.76 -22.76
CA LYS A 49 4.13 -4.20 -22.67
C LYS A 49 3.22 -4.86 -21.65
N CYS A 50 2.69 -6.03 -22.02
CA CYS A 50 1.94 -6.91 -21.11
C CYS A 50 2.93 -7.84 -20.41
N ILE A 51 3.02 -7.75 -19.10
CA ILE A 51 3.93 -8.56 -18.28
C ILE A 51 3.09 -9.49 -17.43
N CYS A 52 3.22 -10.79 -17.67
CA CYS A 52 2.53 -11.81 -16.89
C CYS A 52 3.39 -12.25 -15.71
N HIS A 53 2.94 -11.91 -14.51
CA HIS A 53 3.60 -12.31 -13.27
C HIS A 53 3.05 -13.62 -12.72
N ARG A 54 3.94 -14.47 -12.18
CA ARG A 54 3.63 -15.80 -11.65
C ARG A 54 3.40 -15.77 -10.14
N ALA A 55 2.44 -16.57 -9.65
CA ALA A 55 1.96 -16.52 -8.27
C ALA A 55 3.06 -16.79 -7.24
N GLY A 56 3.83 -17.85 -7.44
CA GLY A 56 4.86 -18.26 -6.48
C GLY A 56 6.00 -17.24 -6.38
N GLY A 57 6.50 -16.77 -7.54
CA GLY A 57 7.57 -15.78 -7.58
C GLY A 57 7.17 -14.45 -6.94
N VAL A 58 5.96 -13.95 -7.27
CA VAL A 58 5.42 -12.73 -6.68
C VAL A 58 5.28 -12.86 -5.17
N LEU A 59 4.67 -13.95 -4.69
CA LEU A 59 4.45 -14.15 -3.28
C LEU A 59 5.76 -14.24 -2.50
N LEU A 60 6.73 -14.99 -3.01
CA LEU A 60 8.04 -15.15 -2.39
C LEU A 60 8.78 -13.80 -2.29
N GLN A 61 8.80 -13.04 -3.38
CA GLN A 61 9.45 -11.74 -3.46
C GLN A 61 8.80 -10.74 -2.48
N HIS A 62 7.47 -10.66 -2.48
CA HIS A 62 6.75 -9.75 -1.58
C HIS A 62 6.91 -10.15 -0.11
N LEU A 63 6.84 -11.44 0.22
CA LEU A 63 7.07 -11.90 1.59
C LEU A 63 8.47 -11.55 2.10
N LYS A 64 9.49 -11.68 1.24
CA LYS A 64 10.85 -11.21 1.56
C LYS A 64 10.83 -9.72 1.94
N GLU A 65 10.17 -8.88 1.15
CA GLU A 65 10.10 -7.44 1.40
C GLU A 65 9.30 -7.12 2.67
N HIS A 66 8.15 -7.75 2.82
CA HIS A 66 7.30 -7.53 4.00
C HIS A 66 7.99 -7.92 5.30
N LYS A 67 8.69 -9.06 5.30
CA LYS A 67 9.31 -9.61 6.51
C LYS A 67 10.69 -9.02 6.79
N LEU A 68 11.55 -8.94 5.77
CA LEU A 68 12.96 -8.55 5.98
C LEU A 68 13.18 -7.04 5.86
N HIS A 69 12.46 -6.36 4.97
CA HIS A 69 12.65 -4.93 4.77
C HIS A 69 11.69 -4.09 5.59
N CYS A 70 10.44 -4.55 5.75
CA CYS A 70 9.41 -3.79 6.45
C CYS A 70 9.14 -4.29 7.87
N ASP A 71 9.69 -5.44 8.25
CA ASP A 71 9.49 -6.08 9.57
C ASP A 71 8.01 -6.20 9.98
N VAL A 72 7.13 -6.49 9.01
CA VAL A 72 5.70 -6.63 9.25
C VAL A 72 5.41 -7.91 10.01
N LYS A 73 4.68 -7.79 11.10
CA LYS A 73 4.27 -8.88 11.98
C LYS A 73 2.80 -9.24 11.79
N GLU A 74 2.44 -10.41 12.26
CA GLU A 74 1.03 -10.81 12.40
C GLU A 74 0.27 -9.78 13.24
N GLY A 75 -0.91 -9.37 12.78
CA GLY A 75 -1.75 -8.38 13.43
C GLY A 75 -1.37 -6.91 13.16
N ASP A 76 -0.31 -6.63 12.43
CA ASP A 76 -0.01 -5.27 11.98
C ASP A 76 -1.11 -4.75 11.03
N ASN A 77 -1.40 -3.45 11.09
CA ASN A 77 -2.30 -2.78 10.16
C ASN A 77 -1.49 -2.05 9.10
N VAL A 78 -1.71 -2.41 7.86
CA VAL A 78 -0.97 -1.89 6.70
C VAL A 78 -1.86 -1.03 5.82
N PHE A 79 -1.36 0.11 5.44
CA PHE A 79 -2.01 1.02 4.50
C PHE A 79 -1.06 1.39 3.38
N TYR A 80 -1.55 1.36 2.16
CA TYR A 80 -0.86 1.93 1.00
C TYR A 80 -1.84 2.72 0.15
N PHE A 81 -1.55 4.01 -0.09
CA PHE A 81 -2.36 4.81 -0.99
C PHE A 81 -2.06 4.41 -2.44
N THR A 82 -2.94 3.62 -3.01
CA THR A 82 -2.82 3.08 -4.37
C THR A 82 -4.18 2.87 -5.01
N THR A 83 -4.20 2.73 -6.32
CA THR A 83 -5.36 2.28 -7.08
C THR A 83 -5.21 0.81 -7.48
N CYS A 84 -6.31 0.13 -7.78
CA CYS A 84 -6.29 -1.27 -8.21
C CYS A 84 -5.51 -1.50 -9.52
N GLY A 85 -5.32 -0.49 -10.35
CA GLY A 85 -4.56 -0.57 -11.60
C GLY A 85 -3.06 -0.34 -11.45
N TRP A 86 -2.59 -0.02 -10.25
CA TRP A 86 -1.17 0.21 -10.00
C TRP A 86 -0.52 -1.00 -9.32
N MET A 87 0.74 -1.29 -9.64
CA MET A 87 1.47 -2.45 -9.12
C MET A 87 1.47 -2.52 -7.58
N MET A 88 1.49 -1.37 -6.89
CA MET A 88 1.46 -1.33 -5.44
C MET A 88 0.18 -1.90 -4.83
N TRP A 89 -0.90 -2.05 -5.60
CA TRP A 89 -2.08 -2.80 -5.17
C TRP A 89 -1.76 -4.28 -4.95
N ASN A 90 -1.03 -4.91 -5.88
CA ASN A 90 -0.60 -6.30 -5.73
C ASN A 90 0.29 -6.47 -4.49
N TRP A 91 1.19 -5.50 -4.27
CA TRP A 91 2.06 -5.48 -3.10
C TRP A 91 1.27 -5.35 -1.80
N LEU A 92 0.27 -4.45 -1.76
CA LEU A 92 -0.61 -4.27 -0.61
C LEU A 92 -1.42 -5.55 -0.30
N MET A 93 -2.00 -6.18 -1.33
CA MET A 93 -2.84 -7.37 -1.15
C MET A 93 -2.06 -8.56 -0.58
N THR A 94 -0.78 -8.69 -0.93
CA THR A 94 0.04 -9.80 -0.44
C THR A 94 0.44 -9.69 1.04
N PHE A 95 0.21 -8.55 1.72
CA PHE A 95 0.36 -8.47 3.18
C PHE A 95 -0.58 -9.41 3.94
N LEU A 96 -1.69 -9.82 3.33
CA LEU A 96 -2.57 -10.83 3.91
C LEU A 96 -1.83 -12.17 4.14
N ALA A 97 -0.86 -12.52 3.30
CA ALA A 97 -0.01 -13.71 3.50
C ALA A 97 0.93 -13.57 4.71
N SER A 98 1.15 -12.35 5.19
CA SER A 98 1.88 -12.08 6.45
C SER A 98 0.96 -12.02 7.67
N LYS A 99 -0.33 -12.35 7.49
CA LYS A 99 -1.39 -12.24 8.51
C LYS A 99 -1.55 -10.81 9.04
N ALA A 100 -1.21 -9.82 8.23
CA ALA A 100 -1.47 -8.42 8.52
C ALA A 100 -2.87 -8.04 8.02
N SER A 101 -3.47 -7.04 8.65
CA SER A 101 -4.71 -6.42 8.17
C SER A 101 -4.38 -5.32 7.18
N ILE A 102 -5.11 -5.25 6.08
CA ILE A 102 -4.99 -4.16 5.11
C ILE A 102 -6.10 -3.13 5.31
N VAL A 103 -5.74 -1.86 5.31
CA VAL A 103 -6.70 -0.75 5.37
C VAL A 103 -6.86 -0.19 3.96
N LEU A 104 -8.07 -0.24 3.45
CA LEU A 104 -8.40 0.26 2.11
C LEU A 104 -9.01 1.66 2.20
N PHE A 105 -8.62 2.51 1.26
CA PHE A 105 -9.11 3.87 1.13
C PHE A 105 -9.46 4.15 -0.33
N ASP A 106 -10.70 4.60 -0.54
CA ASP A 106 -11.16 5.07 -1.84
C ASP A 106 -11.53 6.55 -1.73
N GLY A 107 -10.85 7.40 -2.48
CA GLY A 107 -11.08 8.81 -2.48
C GLY A 107 -9.83 9.66 -2.68
N PHE A 108 -10.02 10.98 -2.66
CA PHE A 108 -8.92 11.93 -2.76
C PHE A 108 -8.24 12.12 -1.40
N PRO A 109 -6.91 11.96 -1.29
CA PRO A 109 -6.18 11.92 -0.02
C PRO A 109 -6.20 13.24 0.76
N MET A 110 -6.52 14.34 0.07
CA MET A 110 -6.62 15.68 0.66
C MET A 110 -8.06 16.22 0.63
N HIS A 111 -9.07 15.35 0.48
CA HIS A 111 -10.47 15.77 0.45
C HIS A 111 -10.90 16.40 1.77
N LYS A 112 -11.39 17.64 1.70
CA LYS A 112 -11.85 18.49 2.83
C LYS A 112 -10.76 18.80 3.88
N ARG A 113 -9.64 18.08 3.90
CA ARG A 113 -8.54 18.29 4.83
C ARG A 113 -7.25 17.68 4.31
N ASN A 114 -6.15 18.40 4.45
CA ASN A 114 -4.86 18.01 3.90
C ASN A 114 -4.13 16.92 4.69
N ASP A 115 -4.61 16.59 5.88
CA ASP A 115 -4.05 15.59 6.80
C ASP A 115 -4.94 14.35 6.97
N LEU A 116 -5.88 14.13 6.04
CA LEU A 116 -6.86 13.04 6.13
C LEU A 116 -6.24 11.66 6.32
N LEU A 117 -5.20 11.34 5.55
CA LEU A 117 -4.54 10.04 5.64
C LEU A 117 -3.87 9.81 7.00
N PHE A 118 -3.35 10.86 7.65
CA PHE A 118 -2.78 10.74 9.00
C PHE A 118 -3.84 10.56 10.08
N LYS A 119 -5.03 11.17 9.90
CA LYS A 119 -6.18 10.88 10.76
C LYS A 119 -6.57 9.41 10.68
N ILE A 120 -6.56 8.83 9.48
CA ILE A 120 -6.83 7.40 9.27
C ILE A 120 -5.70 6.58 9.91
N ALA A 121 -4.44 6.96 9.68
CA ALA A 121 -3.28 6.25 10.23
C ALA A 121 -3.33 6.15 11.76
N GLU A 122 -3.72 7.23 12.44
CA GLU A 122 -3.88 7.21 13.89
C GLU A 122 -5.07 6.36 14.33
N LYS A 123 -6.25 6.58 13.71
CA LYS A 123 -7.49 5.90 14.08
C LYS A 123 -7.40 4.39 13.89
N GLU A 124 -6.88 3.96 12.75
CA GLU A 124 -6.76 2.55 12.38
C GLU A 124 -5.44 1.92 12.85
N LYS A 125 -4.65 2.63 13.69
CA LYS A 125 -3.41 2.13 14.27
C LYS A 125 -2.44 1.56 13.23
N ILE A 126 -2.24 2.31 12.13
CA ILE A 126 -1.41 1.87 11.01
C ILE A 126 0.05 1.73 11.47
N SER A 127 0.65 0.58 11.19
CA SER A 127 2.07 0.31 11.43
C SER A 127 2.95 0.57 10.20
N LEU A 128 2.46 0.24 9.00
CA LEU A 128 3.09 0.56 7.73
C LEU A 128 2.21 1.51 6.93
N PHE A 129 2.78 2.64 6.53
CA PHE A 129 2.06 3.71 5.85
C PHE A 129 2.73 4.05 4.51
N GLY A 130 2.11 3.62 3.41
CA GLY A 130 2.60 3.85 2.05
C GLY A 130 1.95 5.05 1.39
N ILE A 131 2.77 5.98 0.91
CA ILE A 131 2.35 7.21 0.23
C ILE A 131 3.31 7.56 -0.90
N SER A 132 2.96 8.54 -1.73
CA SER A 132 3.87 9.02 -2.78
C SER A 132 4.80 10.13 -2.26
N ALA A 133 5.97 10.27 -2.88
CA ALA A 133 6.87 11.40 -2.64
C ALA A 133 6.16 12.73 -2.91
N LYS A 134 5.32 12.80 -3.95
CA LYS A 134 4.50 13.99 -4.26
C LYS A 134 3.55 14.38 -3.13
N TYR A 135 2.99 13.41 -2.41
CA TYR A 135 2.14 13.70 -1.26
C TYR A 135 2.95 14.33 -0.12
N ILE A 136 4.14 13.81 0.15
CA ILE A 136 5.08 14.39 1.14
C ILE A 136 5.45 15.82 0.75
N ASP A 137 5.78 16.06 -0.52
CA ASP A 137 6.09 17.41 -1.03
C ASP A 137 4.91 18.37 -0.86
N GLN A 138 3.69 17.91 -1.08
CA GLN A 138 2.52 18.73 -0.89
C GLN A 138 2.30 19.09 0.58
N LEU A 139 2.49 18.15 1.50
CA LEU A 139 2.43 18.41 2.94
C LEU A 139 3.49 19.42 3.37
N LYS A 140 4.70 19.31 2.80
CA LYS A 140 5.82 20.24 3.04
C LYS A 140 5.47 21.65 2.56
N LYS A 141 4.95 21.79 1.33
CA LYS A 141 4.51 23.08 0.78
C LYS A 141 3.44 23.76 1.63
N LEU A 142 2.54 22.96 2.22
CA LEU A 142 1.51 23.45 3.13
C LEU A 142 2.00 23.66 4.57
N ASN A 143 3.30 23.44 4.83
CA ASN A 143 3.94 23.54 6.15
C ASN A 143 3.18 22.82 7.27
N LEU A 144 2.64 21.63 6.96
CA LEU A 144 1.84 20.87 7.92
C LEU A 144 2.73 20.21 8.97
N LYS A 145 2.44 20.45 10.23
CA LYS A 145 3.13 19.82 11.38
C LYS A 145 2.29 18.68 11.92
N ILE A 146 2.37 17.53 11.27
CA ILE A 146 1.56 16.34 11.56
C ILE A 146 1.76 15.87 13.01
N LYS A 147 3.00 15.83 13.50
CA LYS A 147 3.34 15.43 14.87
C LYS A 147 2.63 16.22 15.95
N ASN A 148 2.20 17.46 15.66
CA ASN A 148 1.49 18.30 16.62
C ASN A 148 0.00 17.94 16.73
N LYS A 149 -0.52 17.20 15.75
CA LYS A 149 -1.95 16.82 15.66
C LYS A 149 -2.20 15.36 15.98
N TYR A 150 -1.24 14.48 15.67
CA TYR A 150 -1.38 13.03 15.74
C TYR A 150 -0.18 12.42 16.45
N LYS A 151 -0.45 11.46 17.36
CA LYS A 151 0.59 10.74 18.10
C LYS A 151 1.29 9.67 17.26
N LEU A 152 0.56 9.02 16.35
CA LEU A 152 1.06 7.98 15.43
C LEU A 152 1.89 6.89 16.14
N ASN A 153 1.48 6.47 17.35
CA ASN A 153 2.27 5.57 18.20
C ASN A 153 2.58 4.23 17.52
N TYR A 154 1.64 3.73 16.72
CA TYR A 154 1.77 2.44 16.04
C TYR A 154 2.59 2.50 14.74
N LEU A 155 2.81 3.69 14.19
CA LEU A 155 3.51 3.88 12.93
C LEU A 155 4.99 3.52 13.07
N LYS A 156 5.42 2.46 12.42
CA LYS A 156 6.80 1.95 12.42
C LYS A 156 7.56 2.35 11.15
N ILE A 157 6.88 2.29 10.01
CA ILE A 157 7.49 2.54 8.70
C ILE A 157 6.61 3.42 7.82
N ILE A 158 7.25 4.36 7.13
CA ILE A 158 6.66 5.13 6.02
C ILE A 158 7.37 4.70 4.74
N CYS A 159 6.60 4.23 3.77
CA CYS A 159 7.07 3.92 2.43
C CYS A 159 6.72 5.06 1.48
N SER A 160 7.72 5.59 0.78
CA SER A 160 7.54 6.63 -0.24
C SER A 160 7.90 6.07 -1.61
N THR A 161 7.03 6.24 -2.61
CA THR A 161 7.25 5.72 -3.96
C THR A 161 6.65 6.64 -5.05
N GLY A 162 6.81 6.24 -6.30
CA GLY A 162 6.33 6.97 -7.49
C GLY A 162 7.32 7.99 -8.04
N SER A 163 8.25 8.46 -7.21
CA SER A 163 9.45 9.22 -7.57
C SER A 163 10.45 9.19 -6.40
N PRO A 164 11.73 9.46 -6.62
CA PRO A 164 12.69 9.61 -5.54
C PRO A 164 12.23 10.66 -4.54
N LEU A 165 12.38 10.37 -3.25
CA LEU A 165 12.15 11.37 -2.21
C LEU A 165 13.39 12.27 -2.10
N SER A 166 13.19 13.58 -2.13
CA SER A 166 14.28 14.55 -1.96
C SER A 166 14.84 14.54 -0.54
N SER A 167 16.08 14.99 -0.34
CA SER A 167 16.67 15.15 1.00
C SER A 167 15.80 16.02 1.91
N ASP A 168 15.28 17.12 1.41
CA ASP A 168 14.30 17.96 2.13
C ASP A 168 13.03 17.22 2.50
N GLY A 169 12.62 16.23 1.69
CA GLY A 169 11.48 15.38 1.98
C GLY A 169 11.75 14.46 3.17
N PHE A 170 12.97 13.90 3.26
CA PHE A 170 13.42 13.14 4.44
C PHE A 170 13.42 14.01 5.68
N ASP A 171 14.03 15.17 5.62
CA ASP A 171 14.09 16.12 6.73
C ASP A 171 12.70 16.53 7.20
N TYR A 172 11.81 16.79 6.25
CA TYR A 172 10.41 17.13 6.57
C TYR A 172 9.71 16.00 7.33
N VAL A 173 9.86 14.76 6.90
CA VAL A 173 9.22 13.61 7.56
C VAL A 173 9.72 13.49 9.00
N TYR A 174 11.02 13.47 9.21
CA TYR A 174 11.60 13.34 10.56
C TYR A 174 11.28 14.53 11.46
N LYS A 175 11.25 15.74 10.91
CA LYS A 175 10.99 16.97 11.66
C LYS A 175 9.51 17.20 11.97
N ASN A 176 8.61 16.89 11.02
CA ASN A 176 7.22 17.32 11.08
C ASN A 176 6.19 16.19 11.14
N ILE A 177 6.56 14.95 10.82
CA ILE A 177 5.65 13.80 10.89
C ILE A 177 6.01 12.92 12.08
N LYS A 178 7.17 12.24 12.04
CA LYS A 178 7.61 11.37 13.15
C LYS A 178 9.13 11.22 13.12
N LYS A 179 9.79 11.53 14.25
CA LYS A 179 11.25 11.44 14.39
C LYS A 179 11.75 10.00 14.33
N ASN A 180 11.10 9.12 15.08
CA ASN A 180 11.50 7.72 15.19
C ASN A 180 10.60 6.86 14.28
N VAL A 181 10.85 6.89 12.99
CA VAL A 181 10.16 6.09 11.98
C VAL A 181 11.17 5.62 10.95
N HIS A 182 11.03 4.38 10.50
CA HIS A 182 11.78 3.92 9.34
C HIS A 182 11.18 4.54 8.07
N LEU A 183 11.92 5.40 7.40
CA LEU A 183 11.48 6.03 6.15
C LEU A 183 12.20 5.38 4.97
N ALA A 184 11.43 4.67 4.15
CA ALA A 184 11.91 3.98 2.98
C ALA A 184 11.48 4.70 1.69
N SER A 185 12.44 5.22 0.93
CA SER A 185 12.20 5.69 -0.44
C SER A 185 12.35 4.51 -1.39
N ILE A 186 11.23 4.04 -1.91
CA ILE A 186 11.19 2.81 -2.70
C ILE A 186 11.46 3.11 -4.17
N ALA A 187 12.40 2.40 -4.76
CA ALA A 187 12.65 2.38 -6.19
C ALA A 187 12.46 0.97 -6.75
N GLY A 188 11.52 0.82 -7.67
CA GLY A 188 11.17 -0.45 -8.28
C GLY A 188 10.39 -0.26 -9.56
N GLY A 189 9.74 -1.31 -10.03
CA GLY A 189 9.01 -1.24 -11.28
C GLY A 189 8.02 -2.38 -11.50
N THR A 190 7.14 -2.14 -12.45
CA THR A 190 6.12 -3.10 -12.89
C THR A 190 6.74 -4.39 -13.42
N ASP A 191 7.91 -4.29 -14.07
CA ASP A 191 8.62 -5.45 -14.63
C ASP A 191 9.03 -6.46 -13.54
N LEU A 192 9.36 -5.96 -12.36
CA LEU A 192 9.76 -6.79 -11.21
C LEU A 192 8.58 -7.19 -10.34
N VAL A 193 7.48 -6.46 -10.44
CA VAL A 193 6.37 -6.43 -9.44
C VAL A 193 6.88 -6.22 -8.00
N SER A 194 7.97 -5.49 -7.87
CA SER A 194 8.81 -5.40 -6.70
C SER A 194 9.67 -4.14 -6.73
N CYS A 195 10.72 -4.10 -5.91
CA CYS A 195 11.68 -3.01 -5.89
C CYS A 195 13.13 -3.50 -5.89
N PHE A 196 14.02 -2.65 -6.39
CA PHE A 196 15.47 -2.78 -6.27
C PHE A 196 15.96 -2.23 -4.93
N VAL A 197 15.35 -1.11 -4.51
CA VAL A 197 15.70 -0.39 -3.29
C VAL A 197 14.44 -0.20 -2.45
N LEU A 198 14.53 -0.61 -1.21
CA LEU A 198 13.49 -0.42 -0.20
C LEU A 198 14.17 0.13 1.06
N GLY A 199 13.71 -0.17 2.21
CA GLY A 199 14.39 0.08 3.46
C GLY A 199 15.11 -1.17 3.94
N LEU A 200 16.00 -0.99 4.90
CA LEU A 200 16.55 -2.09 5.69
C LEU A 200 16.06 -1.91 7.13
N SER A 201 15.38 -2.91 7.65
CA SER A 201 15.00 -2.89 9.06
C SER A 201 16.25 -2.94 9.92
N LEU A 202 16.37 -2.03 10.89
CA LEU A 202 17.50 -1.97 11.83
C LEU A 202 17.67 -3.25 12.66
N ILE A 203 16.65 -4.10 12.71
CA ILE A 203 16.70 -5.40 13.38
C ILE A 203 17.72 -6.35 12.73
N HIS A 204 18.05 -6.13 11.47
CA HIS A 204 18.97 -6.97 10.70
C HIS A 204 20.38 -6.41 10.62
N ILE A 205 20.65 -5.31 11.30
CA ILE A 205 21.98 -4.74 11.48
C ILE A 205 22.50 -5.10 12.85
#